data_276ec7e84f415075ec83f0a747294902
#
_entry.id   276ec7e84f415075ec83f0a747294902
#
_cell.length_a   1.000
_cell.length_b   1.000
_cell.length_c   1.000
_cell.angle_alpha   90.00
_cell.angle_beta   90.00
_cell.angle_gamma   90.00
#
_symmetry.space_group_name_H-M   'P 1'
#
loop_
_entity.id
_entity.type
_entity.pdbx_description
1 polymer ?
#
loop_
_entity_poly.entity_id
_entity_poly.type
_entity_poly.pdbx_seq_one_letter_code
_entity_poly.pdbx_strand_id
1 'polypeptide(L)'
;MAELLQAAKAHAPGRESDPGRASIEVVAPLRIDLAGGTLDLWPLWCFHPGALTVNVAISPGVRLRLVVDDRLGGLIRHRAPDGRETLLRPLDRGQNLTAAVGFHFRPEGGVFIDVRDQPTVGSGLGGSSAYAVALARACLFVAGRRVAPTALVDCLKNLEAGVLIAPTGVQDFWPALAGGPLALSFSPGGVRVERLATPTAWLADRLVLIDSGIAHASGMVNWEVYRARVEGSRTTTRALEAIVTAAQRCRDALLAADEEGVGEAVAADWAARRTLAPAVAPPAVEAMIAAGLQAGALAGKACGAGGGGSIAFWTPPLTRAAITAAALQAAPAGARELPVATVGRPPAVRIVASN
;
A
#
# COMPACT_ATOMS: atom_id res chain seq x y z
N MET A 1 25.68 20.07 1.70
CA MET A 1 25.05 19.04 0.85
C MET A 1 26.04 18.45 -0.17
N ALA A 2 26.87 19.25 -0.84
CA ALA A 2 27.93 18.75 -1.74
C ALA A 2 29.05 17.97 -1.00
N GLU A 3 29.48 18.42 0.17
CA GLU A 3 30.48 17.74 1.00
C GLU A 3 30.02 16.39 1.55
N LEU A 4 28.74 16.25 1.90
CA LEU A 4 28.14 14.98 2.34
C LEU A 4 28.02 13.96 1.20
N LEU A 5 27.81 14.43 -0.04
CA LEU A 5 27.83 13.57 -1.24
C LEU A 5 29.25 13.16 -1.61
N GLN A 6 30.25 13.99 -1.34
CA GLN A 6 31.66 13.68 -1.52
C GLN A 6 32.18 12.65 -0.53
N ALA A 7 31.75 12.70 0.73
CA ALA A 7 32.05 11.69 1.75
C ALA A 7 31.49 10.29 1.39
N ALA A 8 30.37 10.22 0.66
CA ALA A 8 29.80 8.96 0.16
C ALA A 8 30.57 8.37 -1.03
N LYS A 9 31.45 9.14 -1.68
CA LYS A 9 32.23 8.73 -2.87
C LYS A 9 33.68 8.32 -2.60
N ALA A 10 34.24 8.61 -1.45
CA ALA A 10 35.65 8.35 -1.16
C ALA A 10 35.80 7.11 -0.28
N HIS A 11 36.03 5.91 -0.85
CA HIS A 11 36.95 4.90 -0.29
C HIS A 11 37.18 3.70 -1.22
N ALA A 12 38.40 3.20 -1.21
CA ALA A 12 38.94 2.14 -2.09
C ALA A 12 38.54 0.69 -1.67
N PRO A 13 38.78 -0.33 -2.51
CA PRO A 13 38.14 -1.64 -2.40
C PRO A 13 38.80 -2.58 -1.37
N GLY A 14 37.96 -3.29 -0.64
CA GLY A 14 38.30 -4.50 0.11
C GLY A 14 37.81 -4.52 1.56
N ARG A 15 36.65 -5.16 1.75
CA ARG A 15 36.25 -5.99 2.92
C ARG A 15 34.72 -6.14 2.96
N GLU A 16 34.24 -7.30 3.38
CA GLU A 16 32.84 -7.55 3.74
C GLU A 16 32.43 -6.52 4.80
N SER A 17 31.24 -5.90 4.62
CA SER A 17 30.66 -4.88 5.50
C SER A 17 31.66 -3.80 5.95
N ASP A 18 31.92 -2.83 5.07
CA ASP A 18 32.72 -1.67 5.45
C ASP A 18 31.93 -0.79 6.45
N PRO A 19 32.36 -0.65 7.72
CA PRO A 19 31.62 0.07 8.74
C PRO A 19 31.58 1.60 8.55
N GLY A 20 32.05 2.13 7.44
CA GLY A 20 32.18 3.56 7.15
C GLY A 20 31.30 4.13 6.06
N ARG A 21 30.48 3.34 5.35
CA ARG A 21 29.63 3.86 4.26
C ARG A 21 28.30 4.38 4.77
N ALA A 22 28.00 5.64 4.53
CA ALA A 22 26.69 6.22 4.82
C ALA A 22 25.59 5.46 4.04
N SER A 23 24.57 5.01 4.73
CA SER A 23 23.39 4.37 4.14
C SER A 23 22.20 5.33 4.14
N ILE A 24 21.34 5.17 3.15
CA ILE A 24 20.08 5.90 3.07
C ILE A 24 18.98 5.00 3.62
N GLU A 25 18.32 5.44 4.69
CA GLU A 25 17.15 4.75 5.24
C GLU A 25 15.88 5.46 4.82
N VAL A 26 14.91 4.67 4.34
CA VAL A 26 13.58 5.15 3.95
C VAL A 26 12.52 4.28 4.59
N VAL A 27 11.49 4.94 5.13
CA VAL A 27 10.26 4.30 5.58
C VAL A 27 9.10 4.80 4.73
N ALA A 28 8.32 3.89 4.16
CA ALA A 28 7.10 4.21 3.45
C ALA A 28 5.90 3.57 4.16
N PRO A 29 4.87 4.35 4.55
CA PRO A 29 3.67 3.82 5.17
C PRO A 29 2.95 2.79 4.30
N LEU A 30 2.25 1.87 4.94
CA LEU A 30 1.20 1.04 4.33
C LEU A 30 -0.11 1.81 4.31
N ARG A 31 -1.19 1.18 3.86
CA ARG A 31 -2.51 1.78 3.87
C ARG A 31 -3.63 0.80 4.24
N ILE A 32 -4.67 1.32 4.87
CA ILE A 32 -6.01 0.74 4.90
C ILE A 32 -6.86 1.51 3.89
N ASP A 33 -7.55 0.82 2.98
CA ASP A 33 -8.57 1.41 2.12
C ASP A 33 -9.92 1.33 2.82
N LEU A 34 -10.50 2.47 3.16
CA LEU A 34 -11.80 2.53 3.81
C LEU A 34 -12.94 2.35 2.81
N ALA A 35 -12.85 2.99 1.65
CA ALA A 35 -13.85 2.86 0.60
C ALA A 35 -13.26 3.20 -0.78
N GLY A 36 -13.93 2.76 -1.85
CA GLY A 36 -13.62 3.16 -3.22
C GLY A 36 -12.57 2.30 -3.92
N GLY A 37 -11.98 1.33 -3.27
CA GLY A 37 -10.97 0.46 -3.89
C GLY A 37 -11.48 -0.18 -5.19
N THR A 38 -10.57 -0.52 -6.10
CA THR A 38 -10.82 -0.97 -7.49
C THR A 38 -11.15 0.17 -8.46
N LEU A 39 -11.82 1.25 -8.01
CA LEU A 39 -12.15 2.40 -8.88
C LEU A 39 -10.89 3.14 -9.37
N ASP A 40 -9.76 3.00 -8.71
CA ASP A 40 -8.48 3.62 -9.07
C ASP A 40 -7.78 2.93 -10.27
N LEU A 41 -8.31 1.80 -10.74
CA LEU A 41 -7.81 1.12 -11.94
C LEU A 41 -8.21 1.88 -13.21
N TRP A 42 -7.22 2.32 -13.99
CA TRP A 42 -7.51 2.86 -15.32
C TRP A 42 -7.94 1.72 -16.28
N PRO A 43 -9.01 1.92 -17.07
CA PRO A 43 -9.90 3.07 -17.21
C PRO A 43 -11.23 2.93 -16.44
N LEU A 44 -11.37 2.12 -15.40
CA LEU A 44 -12.66 1.91 -14.70
C LEU A 44 -13.30 3.21 -14.27
N TRP A 45 -12.52 4.13 -13.69
CA TRP A 45 -13.02 5.42 -13.27
C TRP A 45 -13.53 6.31 -14.42
N CYS A 46 -13.11 6.08 -15.67
CA CYS A 46 -13.67 6.78 -16.83
C CYS A 46 -15.15 6.46 -17.04
N PHE A 47 -15.60 5.28 -16.61
CA PHE A 47 -16.98 4.82 -16.74
C PHE A 47 -17.86 5.19 -15.53
N HIS A 48 -17.27 5.72 -14.48
CA HIS A 48 -17.91 6.01 -13.19
C HIS A 48 -17.58 7.44 -12.73
N PRO A 49 -18.32 8.47 -13.22
CA PRO A 49 -18.13 9.87 -12.80
C PRO A 49 -18.18 10.00 -11.28
N GLY A 50 -17.26 10.79 -10.73
CA GLY A 50 -17.15 10.98 -9.29
C GLY A 50 -16.42 9.85 -8.56
N ALA A 51 -15.78 8.92 -9.30
CA ALA A 51 -14.95 7.88 -8.71
C ALA A 51 -13.87 8.48 -7.80
N LEU A 52 -13.77 7.93 -6.61
CA LEU A 52 -12.72 8.28 -5.64
C LEU A 52 -12.39 7.08 -4.74
N THR A 53 -11.21 7.12 -4.12
CA THR A 53 -10.84 6.19 -3.05
C THR A 53 -10.52 6.96 -1.78
N VAL A 54 -10.82 6.37 -0.63
CA VAL A 54 -10.51 6.92 0.69
C VAL A 54 -9.57 5.97 1.40
N ASN A 55 -8.38 6.47 1.76
CA ASN A 55 -7.29 5.67 2.34
C ASN A 55 -6.74 6.32 3.60
N VAL A 56 -6.29 5.48 4.54
CA VAL A 56 -5.55 5.89 5.74
C VAL A 56 -4.16 5.29 5.69
N ALA A 57 -3.14 6.15 5.73
CA ALA A 57 -1.76 5.70 5.84
C ALA A 57 -1.49 5.17 7.26
N ILE A 58 -0.83 4.01 7.36
CA ILE A 58 -0.57 3.32 8.62
C ILE A 58 0.89 2.89 8.75
N SER A 59 1.32 2.69 10.01
CA SER A 59 2.57 2.03 10.39
C SER A 59 2.28 0.73 11.17
N PRO A 60 3.22 -0.23 11.23
CA PRO A 60 4.54 -0.21 10.59
C PRO A 60 4.45 -0.21 9.08
N GLY A 61 5.44 0.43 8.43
CA GLY A 61 5.55 0.53 6.98
C GLY A 61 6.67 -0.34 6.42
N VAL A 62 6.91 -0.22 5.12
CA VAL A 62 8.11 -0.78 4.49
C VAL A 62 9.32 0.05 4.90
N ARG A 63 10.37 -0.61 5.41
CA ARG A 63 11.65 0.01 5.75
C ARG A 63 12.76 -0.62 4.94
N LEU A 64 13.55 0.19 4.26
CA LEU A 64 14.72 -0.28 3.56
C LEU A 64 15.93 0.65 3.78
N ARG A 65 17.12 0.06 3.61
CA ARG A 65 18.39 0.78 3.50
C ARG A 65 18.94 0.61 2.10
N LEU A 66 19.52 1.67 1.57
CA LEU A 66 20.23 1.68 0.30
C LEU A 66 21.66 2.17 0.53
N VAL A 67 22.62 1.43 -0.02
CA VAL A 67 24.04 1.78 -0.03
C VAL A 67 24.52 1.78 -1.48
N VAL A 68 25.23 2.82 -1.89
CA VAL A 68 25.93 2.81 -3.19
C VAL A 68 27.15 1.92 -3.06
N ASP A 69 27.31 0.96 -3.97
CA ASP A 69 28.43 0.04 -4.00
C ASP A 69 28.96 -0.14 -5.43
N ASP A 70 29.98 0.65 -5.77
CA ASP A 70 30.56 0.68 -7.11
C ASP A 70 31.19 -0.67 -7.50
N ARG A 71 31.55 -1.52 -6.51
CA ARG A 71 32.06 -2.87 -6.75
C ARG A 71 31.05 -3.79 -7.45
N LEU A 72 29.76 -3.45 -7.36
CA LEU A 72 28.70 -4.20 -8.03
C LEU A 72 28.62 -3.94 -9.54
N GLY A 73 29.47 -3.05 -10.10
CA GLY A 73 29.56 -2.85 -11.55
C GLY A 73 28.22 -2.49 -12.21
N GLY A 74 27.38 -1.73 -11.52
CA GLY A 74 26.06 -1.35 -12.02
C GLY A 74 24.95 -2.36 -11.78
N LEU A 75 25.19 -3.44 -11.05
CA LEU A 75 24.18 -4.41 -10.62
C LEU A 75 23.47 -3.96 -9.32
N ILE A 76 22.40 -4.63 -8.99
CA ILE A 76 21.65 -4.43 -7.74
C ILE A 76 21.78 -5.69 -6.89
N ARG A 77 22.39 -5.58 -5.71
CA ARG A 77 22.34 -6.62 -4.69
C ARG A 77 21.15 -6.30 -3.77
N HIS A 78 20.22 -7.23 -3.69
CA HIS A 78 19.00 -7.11 -2.89
C HIS A 78 19.02 -8.15 -1.77
N ARG A 79 18.78 -7.70 -0.52
CA ARG A 79 18.54 -8.55 0.64
C ARG A 79 17.10 -8.40 1.08
N ALA A 80 16.37 -9.52 1.11
CA ALA A 80 15.01 -9.60 1.61
C ALA A 80 14.98 -9.63 3.14
N PRO A 81 13.81 -9.38 3.81
CA PRO A 81 13.70 -9.41 5.27
C PRO A 81 14.10 -10.75 5.92
N ASP A 82 13.98 -11.86 5.20
CA ASP A 82 14.40 -13.20 5.64
C ASP A 82 15.91 -13.45 5.49
N GLY A 83 16.66 -12.43 5.07
CA GLY A 83 18.11 -12.48 4.89
C GLY A 83 18.57 -13.05 3.53
N ARG A 84 17.66 -13.57 2.68
CA ARG A 84 18.04 -14.04 1.34
C ARG A 84 18.57 -12.91 0.48
N GLU A 85 19.72 -13.15 -0.16
CA GLU A 85 20.32 -12.20 -1.09
C GLU A 85 20.14 -12.64 -2.54
N THR A 86 19.89 -11.66 -3.41
CA THR A 86 19.78 -11.86 -4.85
C THR A 86 20.56 -10.77 -5.57
N LEU A 87 21.33 -11.17 -6.58
CA LEU A 87 22.01 -10.23 -7.48
C LEU A 87 21.15 -10.05 -8.73
N LEU A 88 20.64 -8.84 -8.92
CA LEU A 88 19.72 -8.49 -10.00
C LEU A 88 20.47 -7.80 -11.14
N ARG A 89 20.07 -8.13 -12.37
CA ARG A 89 20.57 -7.60 -13.64
C ARG A 89 19.49 -6.78 -14.36
N PRO A 90 19.84 -5.94 -15.32
CA PRO A 90 18.85 -5.20 -16.13
C PRO A 90 17.81 -6.08 -16.82
N LEU A 91 18.14 -7.33 -17.15
CA LEU A 91 17.23 -8.30 -17.76
C LEU A 91 16.09 -8.75 -16.83
N ASP A 92 16.26 -8.62 -15.51
CA ASP A 92 15.27 -9.07 -14.53
C ASP A 92 14.09 -8.09 -14.35
N ARG A 93 14.11 -6.93 -15.06
CA ARG A 93 13.10 -5.86 -14.94
C ARG A 93 11.67 -6.33 -15.21
N GLY A 94 11.48 -7.26 -16.12
CA GLY A 94 10.15 -7.74 -16.49
C GLY A 94 9.53 -8.73 -15.49
N GLN A 95 10.30 -9.21 -14.51
CA GLN A 95 9.86 -10.25 -13.58
C GLN A 95 10.10 -9.92 -12.10
N ASN A 96 10.79 -8.81 -11.84
CA ASN A 96 11.17 -8.44 -10.48
C ASN A 96 10.99 -6.95 -10.24
N LEU A 97 10.16 -6.59 -9.28
CA LEU A 97 9.83 -5.19 -8.96
C LEU A 97 11.07 -4.40 -8.48
N THR A 98 11.96 -5.03 -7.71
CA THR A 98 13.21 -4.38 -7.28
C THR A 98 14.08 -4.02 -8.48
N ALA A 99 14.19 -4.94 -9.46
CA ALA A 99 14.92 -4.68 -10.70
C ALA A 99 14.22 -3.59 -11.53
N ALA A 100 12.91 -3.67 -11.72
CA ALA A 100 12.14 -2.68 -12.47
C ALA A 100 12.32 -1.26 -11.92
N VAL A 101 12.08 -1.06 -10.63
CA VAL A 101 12.18 0.24 -9.97
C VAL A 101 13.64 0.65 -9.78
N GLY A 102 14.48 -0.27 -9.28
CA GLY A 102 15.87 0.01 -8.97
C GLY A 102 16.65 0.45 -10.23
N PHE A 103 16.59 -0.29 -11.34
CA PHE A 103 17.27 0.08 -12.58
C PHE A 103 16.70 1.31 -13.28
N HIS A 104 15.45 1.69 -12.96
CA HIS A 104 14.86 2.91 -13.49
C HIS A 104 15.36 4.18 -12.76
N PHE A 105 15.49 4.10 -11.44
CA PHE A 105 15.75 5.26 -10.59
C PHE A 105 17.16 5.30 -9.99
N ARG A 106 17.93 4.19 -9.99
CA ARG A 106 19.23 4.12 -9.34
C ARG A 106 20.19 5.22 -9.82
N PRO A 107 21.13 5.63 -8.96
CA PRO A 107 22.27 6.44 -9.38
C PRO A 107 23.18 5.65 -10.34
N GLU A 108 24.15 6.32 -10.92
CA GLU A 108 25.26 5.64 -11.61
C GLU A 108 25.97 4.70 -10.61
N GLY A 109 26.48 3.59 -11.11
CA GLY A 109 27.11 2.55 -10.29
C GLY A 109 26.13 1.48 -9.80
N GLY A 110 26.58 0.63 -8.90
CA GLY A 110 25.78 -0.42 -8.28
C GLY A 110 25.16 0.01 -6.95
N VAL A 111 24.13 -0.67 -6.52
CA VAL A 111 23.49 -0.40 -5.23
C VAL A 111 23.22 -1.70 -4.45
N PHE A 112 23.39 -1.64 -3.15
CA PHE A 112 22.93 -2.66 -2.22
C PHE A 112 21.63 -2.15 -1.56
N ILE A 113 20.58 -2.94 -1.67
CA ILE A 113 19.24 -2.68 -1.10
C ILE A 113 19.00 -3.72 -0.02
N ASP A 114 18.81 -3.27 1.21
CA ASP A 114 18.59 -4.11 2.38
C ASP A 114 17.18 -3.80 2.93
N VAL A 115 16.22 -4.72 2.72
CA VAL A 115 14.84 -4.58 3.20
C VAL A 115 14.78 -5.06 4.64
N ARG A 116 14.49 -4.15 5.56
CA ARG A 116 14.44 -4.41 7.00
C ARG A 116 13.07 -4.85 7.48
N ASP A 117 12.04 -4.17 6.98
CA ASP A 117 10.65 -4.46 7.32
C ASP A 117 9.78 -4.41 6.07
N GLN A 118 8.93 -5.38 5.91
CA GLN A 118 7.93 -5.45 4.84
C GLN A 118 6.75 -6.30 5.32
N PRO A 119 5.50 -5.94 4.99
CA PRO A 119 4.35 -6.77 5.29
C PRO A 119 4.41 -8.10 4.51
N THR A 120 3.72 -9.09 5.01
CA THR A 120 3.55 -10.37 4.31
C THR A 120 2.98 -10.11 2.90
N VAL A 121 3.53 -10.79 1.91
CA VAL A 121 3.00 -10.74 0.53
C VAL A 121 1.54 -11.20 0.54
N GLY A 122 0.67 -10.45 -0.12
CA GLY A 122 -0.78 -10.72 -0.11
C GLY A 122 -1.52 -10.21 1.12
N SER A 123 -0.88 -9.36 1.96
CA SER A 123 -1.55 -8.75 3.12
C SER A 123 -2.70 -7.79 2.78
N GLY A 124 -2.81 -7.35 1.55
CA GLY A 124 -3.84 -6.38 1.15
C GLY A 124 -3.57 -4.93 1.61
N LEU A 125 -2.38 -4.64 2.15
CA LEU A 125 -2.03 -3.34 2.74
C LEU A 125 -1.21 -2.42 1.83
N GLY A 126 -1.10 -2.72 0.54
CA GLY A 126 -0.32 -1.93 -0.43
C GLY A 126 1.20 -2.06 -0.26
N GLY A 127 1.68 -3.19 0.28
CA GLY A 127 3.10 -3.42 0.59
C GLY A 127 4.02 -3.32 -0.64
N SER A 128 3.60 -3.83 -1.80
CA SER A 128 4.35 -3.77 -3.06
C SER A 128 4.58 -2.32 -3.50
N SER A 129 3.51 -1.54 -3.54
CA SER A 129 3.56 -0.13 -3.95
C SER A 129 4.32 0.74 -2.92
N ALA A 130 4.16 0.47 -1.61
CA ALA A 130 4.94 1.12 -0.56
C ALA A 130 6.43 0.81 -0.70
N TYR A 131 6.78 -0.43 -1.01
CA TYR A 131 8.16 -0.82 -1.31
C TYR A 131 8.71 -0.07 -2.54
N ALA A 132 7.95 -0.02 -3.63
CA ALA A 132 8.35 0.70 -4.85
C ALA A 132 8.58 2.20 -4.57
N VAL A 133 7.72 2.84 -3.77
CA VAL A 133 7.87 4.23 -3.32
C VAL A 133 9.13 4.40 -2.46
N ALA A 134 9.36 3.51 -1.49
CA ALA A 134 10.55 3.58 -0.63
C ALA A 134 11.84 3.48 -1.45
N LEU A 135 11.91 2.51 -2.36
CA LEU A 135 13.06 2.28 -3.22
C LEU A 135 13.31 3.46 -4.16
N ALA A 136 12.28 3.95 -4.84
CA ALA A 136 12.40 5.11 -5.72
C ALA A 136 12.87 6.36 -4.96
N ARG A 137 12.31 6.62 -3.76
CA ARG A 137 12.73 7.75 -2.91
C ARG A 137 14.20 7.63 -2.51
N ALA A 138 14.67 6.43 -2.12
CA ALA A 138 16.07 6.20 -1.78
C ALA A 138 16.99 6.47 -2.98
N CYS A 139 16.67 5.90 -4.15
CA CYS A 139 17.44 6.08 -5.38
C CYS A 139 17.48 7.55 -5.83
N LEU A 140 16.34 8.23 -5.86
CA LEU A 140 16.24 9.64 -6.23
C LEU A 140 17.02 10.55 -5.27
N PHE A 141 16.96 10.26 -3.97
CA PHE A 141 17.71 11.01 -2.96
C PHE A 141 19.23 10.92 -3.20
N VAL A 142 19.75 9.71 -3.43
CA VAL A 142 21.17 9.50 -3.71
C VAL A 142 21.58 10.14 -5.03
N ALA A 143 20.74 10.04 -6.06
CA ALA A 143 21.00 10.66 -7.37
C ALA A 143 20.86 12.20 -7.35
N GLY A 144 20.43 12.81 -6.23
CA GLY A 144 20.17 14.25 -6.16
C GLY A 144 19.03 14.71 -7.07
N ARG A 145 18.16 13.81 -7.49
CA ARG A 145 17.05 14.07 -8.43
C ARG A 145 15.74 14.30 -7.70
N ARG A 146 14.92 15.15 -8.30
CA ARG A 146 13.53 15.39 -7.84
C ARG A 146 12.56 15.06 -8.96
N VAL A 147 11.48 14.37 -8.63
CA VAL A 147 10.39 14.03 -9.54
C VAL A 147 9.08 14.50 -8.91
N ALA A 148 8.19 15.08 -9.71
CA ALA A 148 6.87 15.47 -9.23
C ALA A 148 6.11 14.23 -8.72
N PRO A 149 5.35 14.33 -7.60
CA PRO A 149 4.63 13.19 -7.03
C PRO A 149 3.74 12.44 -8.01
N THR A 150 2.99 13.16 -8.85
CA THR A 150 2.13 12.57 -9.88
C THR A 150 2.92 11.77 -10.90
N ALA A 151 4.01 12.35 -11.45
CA ALA A 151 4.87 11.67 -12.39
C ALA A 151 5.57 10.44 -11.78
N LEU A 152 5.95 10.52 -10.49
CA LEU A 152 6.53 9.38 -9.78
C LEU A 152 5.51 8.25 -9.65
N VAL A 153 4.28 8.54 -9.21
CA VAL A 153 3.22 7.54 -9.06
C VAL A 153 2.88 6.90 -10.40
N ASP A 154 2.73 7.69 -11.46
CA ASP A 154 2.44 7.17 -12.81
C ASP A 154 3.57 6.25 -13.32
N CYS A 155 4.82 6.62 -13.09
CA CYS A 155 5.96 5.78 -13.44
C CYS A 155 5.95 4.46 -12.65
N LEU A 156 5.81 4.53 -11.33
CA LEU A 156 5.82 3.35 -10.45
C LEU A 156 4.67 2.40 -10.76
N LYS A 157 3.47 2.93 -10.98
CA LYS A 157 2.29 2.15 -11.40
C LYS A 157 2.59 1.37 -12.69
N ASN A 158 3.18 2.02 -13.69
CA ASN A 158 3.48 1.37 -14.97
C ASN A 158 4.57 0.30 -14.82
N LEU A 159 5.59 0.53 -13.98
CA LEU A 159 6.62 -0.47 -13.68
C LEU A 159 6.02 -1.69 -12.96
N GLU A 160 5.16 -1.47 -11.96
CA GLU A 160 4.48 -2.54 -11.24
C GLU A 160 3.54 -3.34 -12.16
N ALA A 161 2.73 -2.65 -12.99
CA ALA A 161 1.86 -3.30 -13.97
C ALA A 161 2.63 -4.16 -14.97
N GLY A 162 3.81 -3.70 -15.41
CA GLY A 162 4.69 -4.45 -16.28
C GLY A 162 5.23 -5.73 -15.65
N VAL A 163 5.54 -5.70 -14.35
CA VAL A 163 6.00 -6.89 -13.60
C VAL A 163 4.85 -7.87 -13.33
N LEU A 164 3.67 -7.36 -12.99
CA LEU A 164 2.50 -8.18 -12.69
C LEU A 164 1.77 -8.70 -13.94
N ILE A 165 2.06 -8.11 -15.11
CA ILE A 165 1.33 -8.36 -16.37
C ILE A 165 -0.19 -8.19 -16.16
N ALA A 166 -0.55 -7.21 -15.33
CA ALA A 166 -1.94 -6.90 -14.97
C ALA A 166 -2.09 -5.40 -14.65
N PRO A 167 -3.27 -4.80 -14.90
CA PRO A 167 -3.53 -3.43 -14.49
C PRO A 167 -3.39 -3.27 -12.97
N THR A 168 -2.69 -2.21 -12.55
CA THR A 168 -2.62 -1.79 -11.15
C THR A 168 -3.24 -0.41 -10.97
N GLY A 169 -3.79 -0.17 -9.78
CA GLY A 169 -4.31 1.12 -9.38
C GLY A 169 -3.23 2.06 -8.86
N VAL A 170 -3.64 3.24 -8.43
CA VAL A 170 -2.72 4.25 -7.87
C VAL A 170 -2.93 4.49 -6.38
N GLN A 171 -4.00 3.96 -5.81
CA GLN A 171 -4.38 4.24 -4.42
C GLN A 171 -3.32 3.83 -3.39
N ASP A 172 -2.51 2.82 -3.70
CA ASP A 172 -1.51 2.26 -2.78
C ASP A 172 -0.24 3.12 -2.70
N PHE A 173 0.11 3.79 -3.79
CA PHE A 173 1.30 4.64 -3.86
C PHE A 173 1.15 5.95 -3.10
N TRP A 174 -0.05 6.55 -3.12
CA TRP A 174 -0.26 7.87 -2.54
C TRP A 174 -0.11 7.91 -1.02
N PRO A 175 -0.69 6.98 -0.23
CA PRO A 175 -0.45 6.93 1.21
C PRO A 175 1.02 6.70 1.56
N ALA A 176 1.74 5.87 0.78
CA ALA A 176 3.17 5.63 0.95
C ALA A 176 4.01 6.90 0.68
N LEU A 177 3.58 7.75 -0.25
CA LEU A 177 4.28 8.97 -0.64
C LEU A 177 3.87 10.19 0.18
N ALA A 178 2.57 10.33 0.48
CA ALA A 178 2.02 11.52 1.11
C ALA A 178 1.62 11.33 2.58
N GLY A 179 1.37 10.10 3.05
CA GLY A 179 0.73 9.84 4.34
C GLY A 179 -0.74 10.27 4.33
N GLY A 180 -1.30 10.50 5.47
CA GLY A 180 -2.63 11.07 5.63
C GLY A 180 -3.69 10.12 6.10
N PRO A 181 -4.91 10.64 6.33
CA PRO A 181 -6.04 10.21 5.52
C PRO A 181 -6.12 10.99 4.21
N LEU A 182 -6.38 10.27 3.11
CA LEU A 182 -6.44 10.83 1.77
C LEU A 182 -7.75 10.47 1.09
N ALA A 183 -8.30 11.40 0.30
CA ALA A 183 -9.26 11.11 -0.75
C ALA A 183 -8.60 11.36 -2.11
N LEU A 184 -8.66 10.35 -2.97
CA LEU A 184 -8.09 10.38 -4.31
C LEU A 184 -9.24 10.40 -5.31
N SER A 185 -9.48 11.54 -5.94
CA SER A 185 -10.52 11.68 -6.96
C SER A 185 -9.94 11.47 -8.36
N PHE A 186 -10.63 10.70 -9.18
CA PHE A 186 -10.19 10.30 -10.51
C PHE A 186 -11.00 10.99 -11.60
N SER A 187 -10.30 11.51 -12.61
CA SER A 187 -10.90 12.15 -13.77
C SER A 187 -9.98 12.01 -14.98
N PRO A 188 -10.47 12.27 -16.21
CA PRO A 188 -9.62 12.30 -17.40
C PRO A 188 -8.42 13.25 -17.31
N GLY A 189 -8.51 14.30 -16.45
CA GLY A 189 -7.40 15.21 -16.17
C GLY A 189 -6.36 14.66 -15.18
N GLY A 190 -6.52 13.45 -14.66
CA GLY A 190 -5.61 12.81 -13.72
C GLY A 190 -6.19 12.59 -12.33
N VAL A 191 -5.32 12.38 -11.37
CA VAL A 191 -5.66 12.10 -9.97
C VAL A 191 -5.51 13.38 -9.15
N ARG A 192 -6.59 13.80 -8.47
CA ARG A 192 -6.55 14.87 -7.47
C ARG A 192 -6.42 14.23 -6.08
N VAL A 193 -5.37 14.59 -5.38
CA VAL A 193 -5.09 14.13 -4.02
C VAL A 193 -5.55 15.18 -3.03
N GLU A 194 -6.50 14.81 -2.19
CA GLU A 194 -6.99 15.63 -1.09
C GLU A 194 -6.56 15.00 0.23
N ARG A 195 -5.86 15.78 1.07
CA ARG A 195 -5.59 15.39 2.45
C ARG A 195 -6.78 15.81 3.30
N LEU A 196 -7.43 14.84 3.93
CA LEU A 196 -8.56 15.09 4.80
C LEU A 196 -8.06 15.69 6.13
N ALA A 197 -8.82 16.62 6.68
CA ALA A 197 -8.49 17.29 7.94
C ALA A 197 -8.78 16.45 9.19
N THR A 198 -9.18 15.19 9.00
CA THR A 198 -9.50 14.25 10.09
C THR A 198 -8.27 13.96 10.93
N PRO A 199 -8.32 14.11 12.28
CA PRO A 199 -7.19 13.86 13.15
C PRO A 199 -6.74 12.39 13.09
N THR A 200 -5.43 12.18 12.96
CA THR A 200 -4.87 10.81 12.87
C THR A 200 -5.11 10.00 14.15
N ALA A 201 -5.04 10.62 15.32
CA ALA A 201 -5.34 9.94 16.58
C ALA A 201 -6.79 9.43 16.63
N TRP A 202 -7.75 10.26 16.17
CA TRP A 202 -9.16 9.86 16.11
C TRP A 202 -9.39 8.63 15.22
N LEU A 203 -8.67 8.54 14.11
CA LEU A 203 -8.68 7.37 13.22
C LEU A 203 -8.04 6.14 13.88
N ALA A 204 -6.88 6.31 14.53
CA ALA A 204 -6.15 5.20 15.16
C ALA A 204 -6.98 4.53 16.26
N ASP A 205 -7.76 5.32 17.02
CA ASP A 205 -8.62 4.82 18.07
C ASP A 205 -9.79 3.97 17.55
N ARG A 206 -10.13 4.09 16.28
CA ARG A 206 -11.30 3.45 15.62
C ARG A 206 -10.95 2.35 14.64
N LEU A 207 -9.69 2.04 14.47
CA LEU A 207 -9.24 1.01 13.55
C LEU A 207 -8.73 -0.21 14.31
N VAL A 208 -9.25 -1.39 13.97
CA VAL A 208 -8.66 -2.69 14.29
C VAL A 208 -8.27 -3.35 12.99
N LEU A 209 -7.07 -3.92 12.94
CA LEU A 209 -6.54 -4.59 11.76
C LEU A 209 -6.11 -6.01 12.14
N ILE A 210 -6.61 -6.99 11.39
CA ILE A 210 -6.32 -8.41 11.63
C ILE A 210 -5.79 -9.02 10.34
N ASP A 211 -4.61 -9.63 10.40
CA ASP A 211 -4.12 -10.52 9.35
C ASP A 211 -4.94 -11.83 9.42
N SER A 212 -5.66 -12.15 8.37
CA SER A 212 -6.51 -13.35 8.35
C SER A 212 -5.73 -14.66 8.25
N GLY A 213 -4.42 -14.62 7.99
CA GLY A 213 -3.61 -15.81 7.69
C GLY A 213 -3.90 -16.42 6.30
N ILE A 214 -4.79 -15.82 5.51
CA ILE A 214 -5.14 -16.28 4.16
C ILE A 214 -4.37 -15.45 3.14
N ALA A 215 -3.44 -16.06 2.43
CA ALA A 215 -2.75 -15.38 1.33
C ALA A 215 -3.69 -15.21 0.13
N HIS A 216 -3.62 -14.05 -0.53
CA HIS A 216 -4.41 -13.79 -1.74
C HIS A 216 -3.57 -13.21 -2.88
N ALA A 217 -4.07 -13.36 -4.12
CA ALA A 217 -3.46 -12.79 -5.33
C ALA A 217 -4.34 -11.67 -5.89
N SER A 218 -4.03 -10.42 -5.55
CA SER A 218 -4.84 -9.24 -5.91
C SER A 218 -4.99 -9.00 -7.43
N GLY A 219 -3.98 -9.33 -8.21
CA GLY A 219 -3.99 -9.07 -9.66
C GLY A 219 -5.11 -9.78 -10.43
N MET A 220 -5.42 -11.03 -10.08
CA MET A 220 -6.46 -11.81 -10.78
C MET A 220 -7.85 -11.27 -10.50
N VAL A 221 -8.18 -10.94 -9.26
CA VAL A 221 -9.49 -10.40 -8.88
C VAL A 221 -9.76 -9.07 -9.61
N ASN A 222 -8.79 -8.18 -9.61
CA ASN A 222 -8.91 -6.90 -10.31
C ASN A 222 -9.13 -7.08 -11.83
N TRP A 223 -8.46 -8.05 -12.43
CA TRP A 223 -8.62 -8.33 -13.86
C TRP A 223 -10.02 -8.85 -14.21
N GLU A 224 -10.59 -9.73 -13.38
CA GLU A 224 -11.95 -10.25 -13.57
C GLU A 224 -12.99 -9.13 -13.49
N VAL A 225 -12.88 -8.25 -12.49
CA VAL A 225 -13.78 -7.09 -12.34
C VAL A 225 -13.68 -6.15 -13.53
N TYR A 226 -12.44 -5.83 -13.95
CA TYR A 226 -12.18 -4.99 -15.12
C TYR A 226 -12.84 -5.56 -16.36
N ARG A 227 -12.60 -6.84 -16.64
CA ARG A 227 -13.15 -7.52 -17.81
C ARG A 227 -14.68 -7.54 -17.79
N ALA A 228 -15.28 -7.92 -16.66
CA ALA A 228 -16.73 -7.95 -16.50
C ALA A 228 -17.36 -6.56 -16.73
N ARG A 229 -16.70 -5.48 -16.28
CA ARG A 229 -17.19 -4.11 -16.52
C ARG A 229 -17.12 -3.73 -18.00
N VAL A 230 -16.03 -4.03 -18.68
CA VAL A 230 -15.84 -3.72 -20.11
C VAL A 230 -16.79 -4.54 -20.98
N GLU A 231 -17.06 -5.80 -20.62
CA GLU A 231 -18.02 -6.68 -21.28
C GLU A 231 -19.49 -6.33 -21.00
N GLY A 232 -19.76 -5.29 -20.20
CA GLY A 232 -21.09 -4.74 -19.98
C GLY A 232 -21.91 -5.45 -18.89
N SER A 233 -21.28 -6.14 -17.95
CA SER A 233 -21.94 -6.75 -16.80
C SER A 233 -22.73 -5.71 -16.00
N ARG A 234 -24.06 -5.83 -15.96
CA ARG A 234 -24.94 -4.94 -15.19
C ARG A 234 -24.70 -5.06 -13.68
N THR A 235 -24.44 -6.26 -13.19
CA THR A 235 -24.14 -6.49 -11.78
C THR A 235 -22.87 -5.76 -11.36
N THR A 236 -21.77 -5.94 -12.13
CA THR A 236 -20.50 -5.26 -11.89
C THR A 236 -20.65 -3.73 -11.97
N THR A 237 -21.40 -3.22 -12.95
CA THR A 237 -21.66 -1.78 -13.10
C THR A 237 -22.36 -1.21 -11.88
N ARG A 238 -23.46 -1.84 -11.41
CA ARG A 238 -24.20 -1.40 -10.20
C ARG A 238 -23.35 -1.47 -8.94
N ALA A 239 -22.54 -2.52 -8.80
CA ALA A 239 -21.63 -2.65 -7.66
C ALA A 239 -20.58 -1.51 -7.65
N LEU A 240 -19.98 -1.19 -8.80
CA LEU A 240 -19.03 -0.08 -8.90
C LEU A 240 -19.67 1.29 -8.64
N GLU A 241 -20.92 1.51 -9.09
CA GLU A 241 -21.69 2.72 -8.78
C GLU A 241 -21.99 2.86 -7.26
N ALA A 242 -22.33 1.73 -6.62
CA ALA A 242 -22.52 1.71 -5.17
C ALA A 242 -21.22 2.00 -4.41
N ILE A 243 -20.07 1.48 -4.89
CA ILE A 243 -18.75 1.78 -4.34
C ILE A 243 -18.40 3.27 -4.50
N VAL A 244 -18.72 3.90 -5.63
CA VAL A 244 -18.54 5.37 -5.81
C VAL A 244 -19.33 6.12 -4.73
N THR A 245 -20.60 5.79 -4.56
CA THR A 245 -21.47 6.43 -3.56
C THR A 245 -20.96 6.23 -2.14
N ALA A 246 -20.53 5.01 -1.80
CA ALA A 246 -19.96 4.69 -0.49
C ALA A 246 -18.68 5.48 -0.22
N ALA A 247 -17.79 5.59 -1.21
CA ALA A 247 -16.55 6.34 -1.08
C ALA A 247 -16.78 7.86 -0.87
N GLN A 248 -17.75 8.44 -1.57
CA GLN A 248 -18.13 9.84 -1.38
C GLN A 248 -18.66 10.08 0.04
N ARG A 249 -19.58 9.21 0.52
CA ARG A 249 -20.11 9.28 1.90
C ARG A 249 -19.01 9.09 2.93
N CYS A 250 -18.08 8.14 2.73
CA CYS A 250 -16.95 7.92 3.62
C CYS A 250 -16.07 9.17 3.76
N ARG A 251 -15.75 9.83 2.63
CA ARG A 251 -15.00 11.09 2.62
C ARG A 251 -15.71 12.17 3.43
N ASP A 252 -16.99 12.38 3.17
CA ASP A 252 -17.76 13.43 3.81
C ASP A 252 -17.96 13.18 5.31
N ALA A 253 -18.22 11.93 5.72
CA ALA A 253 -18.30 11.51 7.12
C ALA A 253 -16.95 11.70 7.86
N LEU A 254 -15.81 11.38 7.22
CA LEU A 254 -14.49 11.63 7.79
C LEU A 254 -14.23 13.13 8.01
N LEU A 255 -14.61 13.98 7.07
CA LEU A 255 -14.47 15.44 7.21
C LEU A 255 -15.34 15.98 8.34
N ALA A 256 -16.52 15.38 8.58
CA ALA A 256 -17.44 15.74 9.66
C ALA A 256 -17.04 15.11 11.00
N ALA A 257 -16.04 14.22 11.05
CA ALA A 257 -15.74 13.34 12.19
C ALA A 257 -16.97 12.54 12.68
N ASP A 258 -17.82 12.14 11.74
CA ASP A 258 -19.02 11.33 11.97
C ASP A 258 -18.64 9.84 12.00
N GLU A 259 -18.57 9.28 13.23
CA GLU A 259 -18.16 7.89 13.45
C GLU A 259 -19.14 6.89 12.84
N GLU A 260 -20.44 7.12 13.00
CA GLU A 260 -21.48 6.24 12.47
C GLU A 260 -21.53 6.31 10.94
N GLY A 261 -21.48 7.51 10.37
CA GLY A 261 -21.46 7.72 8.94
C GLY A 261 -20.27 7.08 8.25
N VAL A 262 -19.08 7.08 8.88
CA VAL A 262 -17.91 6.33 8.36
C VAL A 262 -18.19 4.82 8.39
N GLY A 263 -18.75 4.31 9.49
CA GLY A 263 -19.11 2.90 9.61
C GLY A 263 -20.09 2.46 8.54
N GLU A 264 -21.17 3.20 8.35
CA GLU A 264 -22.18 2.95 7.30
C GLU A 264 -21.56 2.93 5.89
N ALA A 265 -20.68 3.89 5.60
CA ALA A 265 -20.04 4.00 4.30
C ALA A 265 -19.09 2.83 4.04
N VAL A 266 -18.27 2.43 5.03
CA VAL A 266 -17.38 1.26 4.92
C VAL A 266 -18.17 -0.03 4.76
N ALA A 267 -19.28 -0.20 5.50
CA ALA A 267 -20.17 -1.35 5.37
C ALA A 267 -20.84 -1.41 3.99
N ALA A 268 -21.27 -0.27 3.45
CA ALA A 268 -21.84 -0.17 2.11
C ALA A 268 -20.81 -0.50 1.00
N ASP A 269 -19.57 -0.01 1.15
CA ASP A 269 -18.47 -0.36 0.24
C ASP A 269 -18.24 -1.86 0.23
N TRP A 270 -18.15 -2.50 1.40
CA TRP A 270 -17.94 -3.95 1.49
C TRP A 270 -19.10 -4.73 0.91
N ALA A 271 -20.34 -4.36 1.23
CA ALA A 271 -21.54 -4.99 0.68
C ALA A 271 -21.56 -4.97 -0.86
N ALA A 272 -21.11 -3.89 -1.48
CA ALA A 272 -20.99 -3.79 -2.93
C ALA A 272 -19.79 -4.60 -3.46
N ARG A 273 -18.61 -4.50 -2.83
CA ARG A 273 -17.39 -5.16 -3.30
C ARG A 273 -17.49 -6.67 -3.32
N ARG A 274 -18.08 -7.30 -2.31
CA ARG A 274 -18.24 -8.75 -2.24
C ARG A 274 -19.09 -9.33 -3.37
N THR A 275 -19.84 -8.51 -4.10
CA THR A 275 -20.62 -8.91 -5.27
C THR A 275 -19.84 -8.83 -6.57
N LEU A 276 -18.65 -8.24 -6.59
CA LEU A 276 -17.84 -8.06 -7.80
C LEU A 276 -17.30 -9.38 -8.35
N ALA A 277 -16.83 -10.25 -7.47
CA ALA A 277 -16.38 -11.60 -7.81
C ALA A 277 -16.45 -12.50 -6.56
N PRO A 278 -16.73 -13.81 -6.71
CA PRO A 278 -16.78 -14.74 -5.58
C PRO A 278 -15.50 -14.79 -4.76
N ALA A 279 -14.35 -14.61 -5.41
CA ALA A 279 -13.05 -14.63 -4.76
C ALA A 279 -12.79 -13.44 -3.83
N VAL A 280 -13.58 -12.36 -3.90
CA VAL A 280 -13.42 -11.15 -3.05
C VAL A 280 -13.72 -11.45 -1.58
N ALA A 281 -14.72 -12.28 -1.31
CA ALA A 281 -15.26 -12.55 0.03
C ALA A 281 -15.29 -14.04 0.36
N PRO A 282 -14.12 -14.69 0.60
CA PRO A 282 -14.09 -16.09 1.02
C PRO A 282 -14.87 -16.32 2.32
N PRO A 283 -15.44 -17.52 2.55
CA PRO A 283 -16.25 -17.82 3.74
C PRO A 283 -15.55 -17.52 5.06
N ALA A 284 -14.24 -17.76 5.16
CA ALA A 284 -13.48 -17.47 6.38
C ALA A 284 -13.36 -15.97 6.65
N VAL A 285 -13.18 -15.14 5.62
CA VAL A 285 -13.16 -13.66 5.75
C VAL A 285 -14.54 -13.17 6.21
N GLU A 286 -15.62 -13.67 5.60
CA GLU A 286 -16.99 -13.33 6.00
C GLU A 286 -17.31 -13.75 7.45
N ALA A 287 -16.85 -14.92 7.88
CA ALA A 287 -17.02 -15.38 9.25
C ALA A 287 -16.33 -14.45 10.26
N MET A 288 -15.10 -14.02 9.98
CA MET A 288 -14.36 -13.08 10.81
C MET A 288 -15.06 -11.72 10.89
N ILE A 289 -15.53 -11.20 9.75
CA ILE A 289 -16.24 -9.92 9.67
C ILE A 289 -17.56 -10.02 10.48
N ALA A 290 -18.33 -11.09 10.30
CA ALA A 290 -19.58 -11.31 11.03
C ALA A 290 -19.35 -11.36 12.54
N ALA A 291 -18.33 -12.08 13.01
CA ALA A 291 -17.97 -12.13 14.42
C ALA A 291 -17.60 -10.76 15.00
N GLY A 292 -16.80 -9.97 14.25
CA GLY A 292 -16.45 -8.61 14.65
C GLY A 292 -17.67 -7.67 14.73
N LEU A 293 -18.61 -7.77 13.79
CA LEU A 293 -19.86 -7.01 13.80
C LEU A 293 -20.75 -7.39 15.01
N GLN A 294 -20.85 -8.69 15.32
CA GLN A 294 -21.59 -9.17 16.50
C GLN A 294 -20.95 -8.68 17.81
N ALA A 295 -19.64 -8.48 17.84
CA ALA A 295 -18.91 -7.94 18.98
C ALA A 295 -18.95 -6.41 19.07
N GLY A 296 -19.67 -5.72 18.17
CA GLY A 296 -19.93 -4.29 18.22
C GLY A 296 -19.11 -3.43 17.27
N ALA A 297 -18.45 -4.02 16.24
CA ALA A 297 -17.88 -3.22 15.16
C ALA A 297 -18.98 -2.55 14.34
N LEU A 298 -18.76 -1.30 13.93
CA LEU A 298 -19.67 -0.57 13.04
C LEU A 298 -19.55 -1.06 11.59
N ALA A 299 -18.34 -1.49 11.17
CA ALA A 299 -18.10 -2.07 9.89
C ALA A 299 -16.87 -2.99 9.91
N GLY A 300 -16.79 -3.90 8.94
CA GLY A 300 -15.62 -4.73 8.66
C GLY A 300 -15.49 -4.98 7.18
N LYS A 301 -14.24 -5.00 6.66
CA LYS A 301 -13.94 -5.30 5.26
C LYS A 301 -12.56 -5.88 5.07
N ALA A 302 -12.36 -6.68 4.02
CA ALA A 302 -11.03 -7.03 3.59
C ALA A 302 -10.33 -5.84 2.92
N CYS A 303 -9.04 -5.66 3.21
CA CYS A 303 -8.21 -4.64 2.62
C CYS A 303 -7.76 -5.02 1.20
N GLY A 304 -7.55 -4.00 0.36
CA GLY A 304 -7.06 -4.19 -1.01
C GLY A 304 -8.12 -4.82 -1.93
N ALA A 305 -7.72 -5.79 -2.76
CA ALA A 305 -8.63 -6.43 -3.71
C ALA A 305 -9.63 -7.41 -3.07
N GLY A 306 -9.49 -7.72 -1.78
CA GLY A 306 -10.24 -8.78 -1.10
C GLY A 306 -9.61 -10.16 -1.30
N GLY A 307 -10.35 -11.21 -0.97
CA GLY A 307 -9.89 -12.60 -1.15
C GLY A 307 -9.03 -13.15 -0.02
N GLY A 308 -8.70 -12.38 1.00
CA GLY A 308 -7.83 -12.73 2.12
C GLY A 308 -7.02 -11.53 2.59
N GLY A 309 -5.82 -11.77 3.09
CA GLY A 309 -4.95 -10.73 3.62
C GLY A 309 -5.48 -10.15 4.92
N SER A 310 -5.46 -8.84 5.05
CA SER A 310 -5.90 -8.15 6.26
C SER A 310 -7.36 -7.75 6.21
N ILE A 311 -8.03 -7.83 7.35
CA ILE A 311 -9.38 -7.34 7.60
C ILE A 311 -9.27 -6.10 8.47
N ALA A 312 -9.85 -5.01 8.03
CA ALA A 312 -9.98 -3.79 8.81
C ALA A 312 -11.39 -3.69 9.37
N PHE A 313 -11.49 -3.36 10.66
CA PHE A 313 -12.74 -3.02 11.32
C PHE A 313 -12.75 -1.54 11.67
N TRP A 314 -13.90 -0.91 11.50
CA TRP A 314 -14.21 0.40 12.01
C TRP A 314 -15.04 0.23 13.30
N THR A 315 -14.57 0.76 14.41
CA THR A 315 -15.07 0.39 15.73
C THR A 315 -15.20 1.59 16.66
N PRO A 316 -16.17 1.60 17.58
CA PRO A 316 -16.08 2.48 18.73
C PRO A 316 -14.82 2.14 19.56
N PRO A 317 -14.12 3.13 20.14
CA PRO A 317 -12.84 2.89 20.84
C PRO A 317 -12.92 1.86 21.97
N LEU A 318 -14.04 1.80 22.69
CA LEU A 318 -14.21 0.93 23.85
C LEU A 318 -14.44 -0.56 23.51
N THR A 319 -14.82 -0.88 22.28
CA THR A 319 -15.15 -2.26 21.85
C THR A 319 -14.00 -2.97 21.14
N ARG A 320 -12.88 -2.31 20.89
CA ARG A 320 -11.75 -2.83 20.10
C ARG A 320 -11.26 -4.21 20.57
N ALA A 321 -11.03 -4.38 21.87
CA ALA A 321 -10.52 -5.66 22.41
C ALA A 321 -11.53 -6.81 22.21
N ALA A 322 -12.82 -6.55 22.40
CA ALA A 322 -13.86 -7.54 22.18
C ALA A 322 -13.96 -7.94 20.70
N ILE A 323 -13.89 -6.97 19.79
CA ILE A 323 -13.91 -7.18 18.34
C ILE A 323 -12.70 -7.99 17.89
N THR A 324 -11.49 -7.63 18.35
CA THR A 324 -10.27 -8.38 18.08
C THR A 324 -10.41 -9.84 18.53
N ALA A 325 -10.85 -10.08 19.76
CA ALA A 325 -11.01 -11.43 20.30
C ALA A 325 -12.02 -12.24 19.50
N ALA A 326 -13.20 -11.68 19.20
CA ALA A 326 -14.24 -12.36 18.43
C ALA A 326 -13.81 -12.70 17.00
N ALA A 327 -13.17 -11.76 16.31
CA ALA A 327 -12.70 -11.97 14.96
C ALA A 327 -11.57 -13.02 14.90
N LEU A 328 -10.64 -13.03 15.86
CA LEU A 328 -9.58 -14.05 15.97
C LEU A 328 -10.14 -15.43 16.32
N GLN A 329 -11.19 -15.52 17.14
CA GLN A 329 -11.85 -16.78 17.45
C GLN A 329 -12.52 -17.42 16.20
N ALA A 330 -13.03 -16.60 15.30
CA ALA A 330 -13.63 -17.04 14.04
C ALA A 330 -12.61 -17.27 12.93
N ALA A 331 -11.35 -16.94 13.17
CA ALA A 331 -10.30 -16.95 12.15
C ALA A 331 -9.67 -18.33 11.96
N PRO A 332 -9.11 -18.62 10.78
CA PRO A 332 -8.26 -19.78 10.58
C PRO A 332 -6.96 -19.68 11.39
N ALA A 333 -6.26 -20.80 11.55
CA ALA A 333 -4.96 -20.84 12.22
C ALA A 333 -3.95 -19.89 11.52
N GLY A 334 -3.16 -19.18 12.33
CA GLY A 334 -2.17 -18.20 11.84
C GLY A 334 -2.68 -16.77 11.75
N ALA A 335 -3.96 -16.52 11.95
CA ALA A 335 -4.49 -15.16 12.06
C ALA A 335 -3.96 -14.43 13.30
N ARG A 336 -3.77 -13.12 13.19
CA ARG A 336 -3.23 -12.29 14.28
C ARG A 336 -3.66 -10.84 14.15
N GLU A 337 -3.77 -10.15 15.27
CA GLU A 337 -3.90 -8.70 15.27
C GLU A 337 -2.61 -8.06 14.73
N LEU A 338 -2.77 -7.03 13.91
CA LEU A 338 -1.68 -6.20 13.46
C LEU A 338 -1.71 -4.86 14.21
N PRO A 339 -0.56 -4.35 14.68
CA PRO A 339 -0.50 -3.02 15.28
C PRO A 339 -0.85 -1.97 14.22
N VAL A 340 -1.69 -1.01 14.58
CA VAL A 340 -2.09 0.10 13.70
C VAL A 340 -1.78 1.41 14.40
N ALA A 341 -0.91 2.22 13.79
CA ALA A 341 -0.81 3.63 14.09
C ALA A 341 -0.96 4.41 12.79
N THR A 342 -1.75 5.47 12.80
CA THR A 342 -1.99 6.27 11.60
C THR A 342 -0.84 7.25 11.38
N VAL A 343 -0.48 7.46 10.11
CA VAL A 343 0.69 8.26 9.72
C VAL A 343 0.24 9.52 9.01
N GLY A 344 0.34 10.66 9.67
CA GLY A 344 -0.02 11.96 9.10
C GLY A 344 0.89 12.38 7.93
N ARG A 345 2.21 12.20 8.09
CA ARG A 345 3.21 12.42 7.04
C ARG A 345 4.25 11.31 7.07
N PRO A 346 4.70 10.81 5.90
CA PRO A 346 5.76 9.81 5.88
C PRO A 346 7.05 10.39 6.48
N PRO A 347 7.86 9.57 7.16
CA PRO A 347 9.16 10.00 7.62
C PRO A 347 10.04 10.51 6.47
N ALA A 348 10.88 11.49 6.75
CA ALA A 348 11.89 11.97 5.81
C ALA A 348 12.89 10.84 5.49
N VAL A 349 13.48 10.91 4.31
CA VAL A 349 14.66 10.09 3.99
C VAL A 349 15.80 10.48 4.92
N ARG A 350 16.47 9.50 5.51
CA ARG A 350 17.54 9.71 6.49
C ARG A 350 18.86 9.16 6.00
N ILE A 351 19.93 9.88 6.27
CA ILE A 351 21.29 9.37 6.16
C ILE A 351 21.63 8.74 7.50
N VAL A 352 22.04 7.48 7.49
CA VAL A 352 22.43 6.73 8.68
C VAL A 352 23.90 6.35 8.53
N ALA A 353 24.73 6.75 9.51
CA ALA A 353 26.10 6.28 9.57
C ALA A 353 26.11 4.76 9.80
N SER A 354 27.02 4.04 9.16
CA SER A 354 27.26 2.65 9.50
C SER A 354 28.01 2.61 10.83
N ASN A 355 27.44 1.94 11.83
CA ASN A 355 28.16 1.59 13.06
C ASN A 355 29.16 0.48 12.77
#